data_e0755e4a0371febc05b14760e0c29795
#
_entry.id   e0755e4a0371febc05b14760e0c29795
#
_cell.length_a   1.000
_cell.length_b   1.000
_cell.length_c   1.000
_cell.angle_alpha   90.00
_cell.angle_beta   90.00
_cell.angle_gamma   90.00
#
_symmetry.space_group_name_H-M   'P 1'
#
loop_
_entity.id
_entity.type
_entity.pdbx_description
1 polymer ?
#
loop_
_entity_poly.entity_id
_entity_poly.type
_entity_poly.pdbx_seq_one_letter_code
_entity_poly.pdbx_strand_id
1 'polypeptide(L)'
;MRAYAEWEEQELLFLSLPHSNSDWEPYLEEILAGYEELVAAIVPFEKVVLICPDEANFARFKKFKNVEFVKLDTDDTWIRDYGMIDVCTKDGVKSYDFKFNAWGGKFKSSKDDAINLELAKIYKTKLEPVDMILEGGSVEFNGDGVLLTTTKCLLNENRNKALSKEQIEEKLKNLFGLKRIIWLENGFIKGDDTDSHIDTLARFIKPDTIAYASCEDESDEHFDELKRMEDELKKTGFKLLALPLPKPKFYDGKRLGCTYTNFIFINGALIVPTYNDENDEKVLNLLAQALPDRKIIGVNSLVFVRQNGSLHCSSQNRYKRS
;
A
#
# COMPACT_ATOMS: atom_id res chain seq x y z
N MET A 1 5.21 13.90 18.00
CA MET A 1 4.65 12.75 17.29
C MET A 1 4.53 13.13 15.83
N ARG A 2 4.87 12.23 14.89
CA ARG A 2 4.68 12.41 13.45
C ARG A 2 4.49 11.05 12.75
N ALA A 3 3.83 11.06 11.60
CA ALA A 3 3.84 9.91 10.71
C ALA A 3 5.23 9.70 10.10
N TYR A 4 5.57 8.46 9.81
CA TYR A 4 6.74 8.12 9.00
C TYR A 4 6.46 8.36 7.53
N ALA A 5 7.49 8.78 6.77
CA ALA A 5 7.50 8.56 5.34
C ALA A 5 7.93 7.11 5.06
N GLU A 6 7.41 6.49 3.99
CA GLU A 6 7.69 5.08 3.76
C GLU A 6 9.17 4.78 3.47
N TRP A 7 9.93 5.75 2.99
CA TRP A 7 11.38 5.62 2.73
C TRP A 7 12.28 5.74 3.97
N GLU A 8 11.73 5.95 5.18
CA GLU A 8 12.51 6.00 6.42
C GLU A 8 12.96 4.59 6.83
N GLU A 9 13.96 4.50 7.72
CA GLU A 9 14.58 3.23 8.10
C GLU A 9 13.57 2.27 8.75
N GLN A 10 13.47 1.09 8.17
CA GLN A 10 12.51 0.04 8.55
C GLN A 10 13.19 -1.08 9.33
N GLU A 11 12.47 -1.72 10.23
CA GLU A 11 12.91 -2.90 10.97
C GLU A 11 12.60 -4.18 10.18
N LEU A 12 11.41 -4.22 9.56
CA LEU A 12 10.91 -5.36 8.80
C LEU A 12 9.70 -4.99 7.94
N LEU A 13 9.37 -5.87 7.00
CA LEU A 13 8.15 -5.80 6.20
C LEU A 13 7.26 -7.01 6.51
N PHE A 14 5.99 -6.77 6.83
CA PHE A 14 4.96 -7.80 6.88
C PHE A 14 4.40 -8.07 5.49
N LEU A 15 4.21 -9.35 5.15
CA LEU A 15 3.46 -9.84 4.01
C LEU A 15 2.47 -10.90 4.49
N SER A 16 1.20 -10.75 4.15
CA SER A 16 0.18 -11.77 4.38
C SER A 16 0.08 -12.67 3.17
N LEU A 17 0.30 -13.98 3.33
CA LEU A 17 0.30 -14.92 2.22
C LEU A 17 -1.11 -15.37 1.87
N PRO A 18 -1.38 -15.60 0.58
CA PRO A 18 -2.61 -16.25 0.12
C PRO A 18 -2.71 -17.69 0.63
N HIS A 19 -3.94 -18.17 0.81
CA HIS A 19 -4.21 -19.52 1.29
C HIS A 19 -5.50 -20.08 0.69
N SER A 20 -5.73 -21.39 0.86
CA SER A 20 -6.85 -22.12 0.24
C SER A 20 -8.26 -21.71 0.73
N ASN A 21 -8.35 -20.93 1.80
CA ASN A 21 -9.63 -20.40 2.30
C ASN A 21 -9.82 -18.92 1.97
N SER A 22 -9.07 -18.39 1.02
CA SER A 22 -9.19 -17.02 0.49
C SER A 22 -9.61 -17.06 -0.98
N ASP A 23 -9.94 -15.91 -1.54
CA ASP A 23 -10.34 -15.77 -2.94
C ASP A 23 -9.21 -16.12 -3.94
N TRP A 24 -8.01 -16.41 -3.43
CA TRP A 24 -6.85 -16.87 -4.19
C TRP A 24 -6.86 -18.36 -4.50
N GLU A 25 -7.76 -19.15 -3.91
CA GLU A 25 -7.80 -20.62 -4.07
C GLU A 25 -7.71 -21.07 -5.52
N PRO A 26 -8.44 -20.49 -6.50
CA PRO A 26 -8.44 -20.98 -7.89
C PRO A 26 -7.08 -20.89 -8.62
N TYR A 27 -6.16 -20.03 -8.15
CA TYR A 27 -4.83 -19.82 -8.71
C TYR A 27 -3.75 -19.62 -7.64
N LEU A 28 -3.92 -20.34 -6.53
CA LEU A 28 -3.06 -20.25 -5.36
C LEU A 28 -1.57 -20.45 -5.67
N GLU A 29 -1.24 -21.43 -6.51
CA GLU A 29 0.15 -21.71 -6.90
C GLU A 29 0.77 -20.56 -7.71
N GLU A 30 -0.02 -19.90 -8.57
CA GLU A 30 0.47 -18.76 -9.36
C GLU A 30 0.76 -17.56 -8.46
N ILE A 31 -0.14 -17.24 -7.54
CA ILE A 31 0.06 -16.10 -6.64
C ILE A 31 1.18 -16.38 -5.63
N LEU A 32 1.31 -17.59 -5.11
CA LEU A 32 2.44 -17.98 -4.25
C LEU A 32 3.78 -17.86 -4.98
N ALA A 33 3.84 -18.14 -6.28
CA ALA A 33 5.03 -17.89 -7.09
C ALA A 33 5.32 -16.39 -7.22
N GLY A 34 4.29 -15.55 -7.38
CA GLY A 34 4.43 -14.08 -7.37
C GLY A 34 4.98 -13.55 -6.02
N TYR A 35 4.47 -14.08 -4.89
CA TYR A 35 5.02 -13.75 -3.58
C TYR A 35 6.46 -14.23 -3.40
N GLU A 36 6.84 -15.36 -4.01
CA GLU A 36 8.22 -15.85 -3.98
C GLU A 36 9.17 -14.88 -4.70
N GLU A 37 8.78 -14.34 -5.86
CA GLU A 37 9.53 -13.30 -6.57
C GLU A 37 9.61 -12.02 -5.75
N LEU A 38 8.52 -11.59 -5.13
CA LEU A 38 8.48 -10.42 -4.25
C LEU A 38 9.43 -10.59 -3.07
N VAL A 39 9.36 -11.71 -2.35
CA VAL A 39 10.26 -12.01 -1.22
C VAL A 39 11.71 -12.05 -1.68
N ALA A 40 12.02 -12.67 -2.81
CA ALA A 40 13.37 -12.71 -3.37
C ALA A 40 13.94 -11.31 -3.66
N ALA A 41 13.09 -10.37 -4.09
CA ALA A 41 13.48 -8.98 -4.32
C ALA A 41 13.75 -8.21 -3.02
N ILE A 42 13.05 -8.52 -1.93
CA ILE A 42 13.11 -7.76 -0.65
C ILE A 42 14.21 -8.26 0.29
N VAL A 43 14.38 -9.58 0.46
CA VAL A 43 15.25 -10.16 1.50
C VAL A 43 16.74 -9.76 1.44
N PRO A 44 17.32 -9.32 0.30
CA PRO A 44 18.68 -8.77 0.30
C PRO A 44 18.82 -7.44 1.05
N PHE A 45 17.73 -6.74 1.31
CA PHE A 45 17.69 -5.38 1.86
C PHE A 45 17.05 -5.33 3.23
N GLU A 46 16.02 -6.16 3.46
CA GLU A 46 15.17 -6.06 4.62
C GLU A 46 14.66 -7.42 5.09
N LYS A 47 14.36 -7.52 6.40
CA LYS A 47 13.70 -8.68 6.96
C LYS A 47 12.24 -8.74 6.53
N VAL A 48 11.80 -9.92 6.09
CA VAL A 48 10.40 -10.19 5.74
C VAL A 48 9.77 -11.10 6.79
N VAL A 49 8.56 -10.77 7.20
CA VAL A 49 7.73 -11.64 8.04
C VAL A 49 6.54 -12.09 7.21
N LEU A 50 6.44 -13.39 6.99
CA LEU A 50 5.36 -14.02 6.26
C LEU A 50 4.30 -14.53 7.24
N ILE A 51 3.07 -14.06 7.05
CA ILE A 51 1.91 -14.39 7.89
C ILE A 51 0.99 -15.29 7.06
N CYS A 52 0.58 -16.44 7.62
CA CYS A 52 -0.34 -17.36 6.96
C CYS A 52 -0.99 -18.30 7.97
N PRO A 53 -2.27 -18.65 7.83
CA PRO A 53 -2.89 -19.71 8.61
C PRO A 53 -2.38 -21.11 8.22
N ASP A 54 -1.97 -21.30 6.96
CA ASP A 54 -1.50 -22.57 6.42
C ASP A 54 0.03 -22.64 6.40
N GLU A 55 0.60 -23.40 7.34
CA GLU A 55 2.06 -23.59 7.44
C GLU A 55 2.67 -24.28 6.20
N ALA A 56 1.89 -25.02 5.42
CA ALA A 56 2.39 -25.69 4.22
C ALA A 56 2.89 -24.66 3.19
N ASN A 57 2.24 -23.48 3.10
CA ASN A 57 2.64 -22.41 2.21
C ASN A 57 4.02 -21.82 2.55
N PHE A 58 4.47 -21.93 3.82
CA PHE A 58 5.82 -21.48 4.21
C PHE A 58 6.95 -22.33 3.60
N ALA A 59 6.68 -23.57 3.19
CA ALA A 59 7.70 -24.47 2.66
C ALA A 59 8.46 -23.87 1.47
N ARG A 60 7.75 -23.14 0.60
CA ARG A 60 8.30 -22.46 -0.59
C ARG A 60 9.35 -21.40 -0.22
N PHE A 61 9.19 -20.75 0.94
CA PHE A 61 9.99 -19.61 1.37
C PHE A 61 11.16 -19.99 2.30
N LYS A 62 11.25 -21.24 2.77
CA LYS A 62 12.33 -21.70 3.68
C LYS A 62 13.74 -21.59 3.10
N LYS A 63 13.86 -21.47 1.78
CA LYS A 63 15.14 -21.26 1.09
C LYS A 63 15.73 -19.87 1.28
N PHE A 64 14.91 -18.87 1.63
CA PHE A 64 15.35 -17.50 1.83
C PHE A 64 15.91 -17.31 3.24
N LYS A 65 17.03 -16.62 3.31
CA LYS A 65 17.53 -16.06 4.57
C LYS A 65 16.76 -14.77 4.87
N ASN A 66 16.71 -14.38 6.14
CA ASN A 66 16.06 -13.13 6.56
C ASN A 66 14.53 -13.14 6.42
N VAL A 67 13.92 -14.32 6.47
CA VAL A 67 12.48 -14.54 6.49
C VAL A 67 12.08 -15.15 7.82
N GLU A 68 11.05 -14.60 8.44
CA GLU A 68 10.39 -15.14 9.64
C GLU A 68 8.99 -15.60 9.26
N PHE A 69 8.49 -16.65 9.90
CA PHE A 69 7.19 -17.24 9.63
C PHE A 69 6.31 -17.10 10.87
N VAL A 70 5.13 -16.54 10.69
CA VAL A 70 4.15 -16.33 11.76
C VAL A 70 2.83 -16.98 11.36
N LYS A 71 2.42 -17.99 12.12
CA LYS A 71 1.12 -18.63 11.92
C LYS A 71 0.04 -17.83 12.61
N LEU A 72 -0.75 -17.11 11.81
CA LEU A 72 -1.95 -16.39 12.25
C LEU A 72 -3.04 -16.53 11.19
N ASP A 73 -4.28 -16.54 11.67
CA ASP A 73 -5.44 -16.57 10.78
C ASP A 73 -5.64 -15.19 10.11
N THR A 74 -5.89 -15.22 8.81
CA THR A 74 -6.27 -14.06 7.99
C THR A 74 -7.51 -14.41 7.17
N ASP A 75 -8.27 -13.41 6.75
CA ASP A 75 -9.32 -13.56 5.74
C ASP A 75 -8.75 -13.33 4.34
N ASP A 76 -7.82 -12.34 4.19
CA ASP A 76 -7.18 -12.00 2.92
C ASP A 76 -5.73 -11.51 3.09
N THR A 77 -5.07 -11.17 1.97
CA THR A 77 -3.64 -10.86 1.86
C THR A 77 -3.29 -9.37 2.00
N TRP A 78 -4.28 -8.49 2.07
CA TRP A 78 -4.12 -7.04 1.91
C TRP A 78 -3.73 -6.33 3.21
N ILE A 79 -2.60 -6.78 3.82
CA ILE A 79 -2.15 -6.30 5.14
C ILE A 79 -1.83 -4.80 5.20
N ARG A 80 -1.66 -4.13 4.06
CA ARG A 80 -1.56 -2.67 4.01
C ARG A 80 -2.75 -2.02 4.67
N ASP A 81 -3.94 -2.57 4.47
CA ASP A 81 -5.19 -1.92 4.82
C ASP A 81 -5.70 -2.26 6.23
N TYR A 82 -5.27 -3.40 6.76
CA TYR A 82 -5.63 -3.82 8.11
C TYR A 82 -4.44 -3.89 9.09
N GLY A 83 -3.22 -3.77 8.59
CA GLY A 83 -2.02 -3.78 9.41
C GLY A 83 -1.87 -2.50 10.26
N MET A 84 -1.25 -2.65 11.44
CA MET A 84 -1.00 -1.52 12.32
C MET A 84 -0.14 -0.44 11.66
N ILE A 85 -0.45 0.83 11.90
CA ILE A 85 0.27 1.98 11.35
C ILE A 85 1.20 2.57 12.41
N ASP A 86 2.49 2.58 12.11
CA ASP A 86 3.52 3.10 13.01
C ASP A 86 3.63 4.63 12.95
N VAL A 87 3.86 5.23 14.11
CA VAL A 87 4.17 6.66 14.24
C VAL A 87 5.41 6.88 15.11
N CYS A 88 6.19 7.88 14.75
CA CYS A 88 7.36 8.32 15.52
C CYS A 88 6.90 9.18 16.70
N THR A 89 7.34 8.80 17.90
CA THR A 89 7.12 9.59 19.14
C THR A 89 8.47 9.90 19.79
N LYS A 90 8.48 10.78 20.80
CA LYS A 90 9.69 11.04 21.60
C LYS A 90 10.19 9.81 22.37
N ASP A 91 9.32 8.82 22.57
CA ASP A 91 9.61 7.59 23.32
C ASP A 91 9.84 6.39 22.37
N GLY A 92 10.05 6.64 21.08
CA GLY A 92 10.24 5.62 20.04
C GLY A 92 8.98 5.38 19.18
N VAL A 93 8.88 4.20 18.60
CA VAL A 93 7.76 3.81 17.73
C VAL A 93 6.52 3.45 18.57
N LYS A 94 5.39 4.00 18.20
CA LYS A 94 4.05 3.59 18.65
C LYS A 94 3.24 3.18 17.44
N SER A 95 2.37 2.19 17.57
CA SER A 95 1.53 1.70 16.48
C SER A 95 0.07 1.96 16.79
N TYR A 96 -0.67 2.42 15.78
CA TYR A 96 -2.11 2.53 15.83
C TYR A 96 -2.78 1.31 15.24
N ASP A 97 -3.87 0.88 15.87
CA ASP A 97 -4.76 -0.18 15.44
C ASP A 97 -6.11 0.44 15.05
N PHE A 98 -6.29 0.66 13.76
CA PHE A 98 -7.54 1.17 13.21
C PHE A 98 -8.51 0.03 12.94
N LYS A 99 -9.80 0.33 12.98
CA LYS A 99 -10.83 -0.63 12.57
C LYS A 99 -10.76 -0.86 11.07
N PHE A 100 -10.82 -2.14 10.69
CA PHE A 100 -10.91 -2.56 9.29
C PHE A 100 -12.27 -3.22 9.04
N ASN A 101 -12.99 -2.74 8.03
CA ASN A 101 -14.30 -3.25 7.67
C ASN A 101 -14.40 -3.81 6.24
N ALA A 102 -13.27 -4.27 5.69
CA ALA A 102 -13.18 -4.78 4.32
C ALA A 102 -13.77 -3.81 3.29
N TRP A 103 -13.18 -2.60 3.23
CA TRP A 103 -13.49 -1.55 2.25
C TRP A 103 -14.98 -1.18 2.20
N GLY A 104 -15.60 -1.10 3.37
CA GLY A 104 -17.02 -0.76 3.49
C GLY A 104 -17.95 -1.96 3.55
N GLY A 105 -17.49 -3.09 4.07
CA GLY A 105 -18.30 -4.30 4.27
C GLY A 105 -18.48 -5.14 3.00
N LYS A 106 -17.58 -5.01 2.01
CA LYS A 106 -17.65 -5.76 0.75
C LYS A 106 -17.27 -7.24 0.92
N PHE A 107 -16.39 -7.53 1.91
CA PHE A 107 -15.81 -8.85 2.14
C PHE A 107 -15.83 -9.22 3.64
N LYS A 108 -15.36 -10.41 3.98
CA LYS A 108 -15.06 -10.80 5.36
C LYS A 108 -13.79 -10.12 5.83
N SER A 109 -13.75 -9.72 7.11
CA SER A 109 -12.59 -9.00 7.68
C SER A 109 -12.32 -9.30 9.15
N SER A 110 -13.06 -10.19 9.75
CA SER A 110 -12.99 -10.38 11.21
C SER A 110 -11.64 -10.89 11.71
N LYS A 111 -10.93 -11.68 10.91
CA LYS A 111 -9.58 -12.17 11.23
C LYS A 111 -8.53 -11.08 10.94
N ASP A 112 -8.68 -10.39 9.83
CA ASP A 112 -7.80 -9.29 9.41
C ASP A 112 -7.85 -8.14 10.42
N ASP A 113 -9.06 -7.71 10.82
CA ASP A 113 -9.26 -6.66 11.84
C ASP A 113 -8.66 -7.04 13.21
N ALA A 114 -8.57 -8.34 13.54
CA ALA A 114 -8.07 -8.82 14.82
C ALA A 114 -6.54 -9.06 14.86
N ILE A 115 -5.86 -9.11 13.72
CA ILE A 115 -4.48 -9.62 13.62
C ILE A 115 -3.46 -8.78 14.39
N ASN A 116 -3.69 -7.47 14.47
CA ASN A 116 -2.76 -6.52 15.10
C ASN A 116 -2.53 -6.81 16.59
N LEU A 117 -3.54 -7.32 17.29
CA LEU A 117 -3.40 -7.70 18.69
C LEU A 117 -2.40 -8.85 18.87
N GLU A 118 -2.42 -9.83 17.99
CA GLU A 118 -1.48 -10.97 18.04
C GLU A 118 -0.08 -10.56 17.59
N LEU A 119 0.04 -9.79 16.52
CA LEU A 119 1.32 -9.24 16.06
C LEU A 119 1.95 -8.34 17.14
N ALA A 120 1.17 -7.52 17.81
CA ALA A 120 1.66 -6.67 18.89
C ALA A 120 2.22 -7.47 20.08
N LYS A 121 1.63 -8.61 20.42
CA LYS A 121 2.15 -9.54 21.44
C LYS A 121 3.49 -10.16 21.00
N ILE A 122 3.57 -10.68 19.77
CA ILE A 122 4.76 -11.31 19.20
C ILE A 122 5.92 -10.31 19.18
N TYR A 123 5.70 -9.11 18.66
CA TYR A 123 6.73 -8.09 18.46
C TYR A 123 6.87 -7.11 19.62
N LYS A 124 6.14 -7.33 20.74
CA LYS A 124 6.12 -6.47 21.94
C LYS A 124 5.92 -4.99 21.58
N THR A 125 4.99 -4.75 20.66
CA THR A 125 4.66 -3.42 20.15
C THR A 125 3.68 -2.71 21.06
N LYS A 126 3.90 -1.41 21.32
CA LYS A 126 2.91 -0.56 22.00
C LYS A 126 1.79 -0.24 21.02
N LEU A 127 0.72 -1.02 21.06
CA LEU A 127 -0.46 -0.87 20.21
C LEU A 127 -1.49 0.03 20.91
N GLU A 128 -2.06 0.98 20.17
CA GLU A 128 -3.13 1.87 20.63
C GLU A 128 -4.33 1.73 19.69
N PRO A 129 -5.47 1.22 20.17
CA PRO A 129 -6.68 1.11 19.36
C PRO A 129 -7.26 2.48 19.05
N VAL A 130 -7.71 2.66 17.81
CA VAL A 130 -8.33 3.90 17.34
C VAL A 130 -9.76 3.62 16.89
N ASP A 131 -10.71 4.32 17.48
CA ASP A 131 -12.13 4.23 17.10
C ASP A 131 -12.39 5.03 15.82
N MET A 132 -11.90 4.49 14.71
CA MET A 132 -12.05 5.03 13.35
C MET A 132 -11.76 3.91 12.36
N ILE A 133 -12.52 3.81 11.29
CA ILE A 133 -12.21 2.95 10.15
C ILE A 133 -11.19 3.68 9.29
N LEU A 134 -10.03 3.05 9.05
CA LEU A 134 -8.97 3.59 8.19
C LEU A 134 -8.14 2.47 7.62
N GLU A 135 -8.03 2.45 6.30
CA GLU A 135 -7.15 1.56 5.56
C GLU A 135 -5.78 2.24 5.33
N GLY A 136 -4.69 1.49 5.49
CA GLY A 136 -3.34 2.04 5.30
C GLY A 136 -3.07 2.52 3.87
N GLY A 137 -3.67 1.90 2.85
CA GLY A 137 -3.59 2.33 1.45
C GLY A 137 -4.34 3.61 1.13
N SER A 138 -5.23 4.06 2.03
CA SER A 138 -5.98 5.31 1.88
C SER A 138 -5.21 6.57 2.32
N VAL A 139 -4.03 6.41 2.93
CA VAL A 139 -3.22 7.51 3.50
C VAL A 139 -1.77 7.44 3.02
N GLU A 140 -1.23 8.57 2.60
CA GLU A 140 0.14 8.68 2.13
C GLU A 140 0.85 9.85 2.80
N PHE A 141 1.98 9.60 3.47
CA PHE A 141 2.68 10.56 4.30
C PHE A 141 4.04 10.96 3.73
N ASN A 142 4.36 12.26 3.75
CA ASN A 142 5.68 12.74 3.35
C ASN A 142 6.73 12.77 4.48
N GLY A 143 6.39 12.36 5.70
CA GLY A 143 7.28 12.40 6.87
C GLY A 143 7.48 13.79 7.49
N ASP A 144 7.05 14.88 6.84
CA ASP A 144 7.15 16.26 7.32
C ASP A 144 5.78 16.91 7.60
N GLY A 145 4.82 16.09 7.99
CA GLY A 145 3.51 16.55 8.44
C GLY A 145 2.51 16.82 7.31
N VAL A 146 2.71 16.27 6.12
CA VAL A 146 1.72 16.31 5.04
C VAL A 146 1.15 14.92 4.80
N LEU A 147 -0.17 14.85 4.72
CA LEU A 147 -0.95 13.69 4.28
C LEU A 147 -1.57 13.99 2.92
N LEU A 148 -1.47 13.02 2.01
CA LEU A 148 -2.20 12.96 0.75
C LEU A 148 -3.24 11.83 0.84
N THR A 149 -4.47 12.11 0.43
CA THR A 149 -5.59 11.16 0.47
C THR A 149 -6.67 11.51 -0.57
N THR A 150 -7.70 10.67 -0.70
CA THR A 150 -8.82 10.92 -1.60
C THR A 150 -10.13 11.16 -0.84
N THR A 151 -10.99 12.01 -1.39
CA THR A 151 -12.34 12.23 -0.86
C THR A 151 -13.22 11.01 -1.05
N LYS A 152 -13.09 10.33 -2.19
CA LYS A 152 -13.89 9.15 -2.54
C LYS A 152 -13.74 8.02 -1.51
N CYS A 153 -12.55 7.84 -0.93
CA CYS A 153 -12.31 6.83 0.09
C CYS A 153 -12.70 7.32 1.48
N LEU A 154 -11.99 8.32 2.03
CA LEU A 154 -12.15 8.66 3.45
C LEU A 154 -13.50 9.29 3.80
N LEU A 155 -14.19 9.92 2.84
CA LEU A 155 -15.52 10.50 3.04
C LEU A 155 -16.65 9.58 2.55
N ASN A 156 -16.35 8.34 2.16
CA ASN A 156 -17.37 7.39 1.78
C ASN A 156 -18.24 7.03 2.99
N GLU A 157 -19.57 7.00 2.79
CA GLU A 157 -20.53 6.67 3.86
C GLU A 157 -20.34 5.27 4.45
N ASN A 158 -19.68 4.37 3.74
CA ASN A 158 -19.40 3.01 4.19
C ASN A 158 -18.20 2.89 5.15
N ARG A 159 -17.55 4.02 5.52
CA ARG A 159 -16.50 4.11 6.55
C ARG A 159 -17.03 4.85 7.79
N ASN A 160 -16.72 6.13 7.90
CA ASN A 160 -16.96 6.94 9.09
C ASN A 160 -18.12 7.95 8.89
N LYS A 161 -19.29 7.51 8.42
CA LYS A 161 -20.43 8.37 8.08
C LYS A 161 -20.92 9.31 9.18
N ALA A 162 -20.60 9.01 10.44
CA ALA A 162 -20.96 9.86 11.58
C ALA A 162 -20.01 11.05 11.78
N LEU A 163 -18.88 11.10 11.05
CA LEU A 163 -17.86 12.13 11.15
C LEU A 163 -17.93 13.08 9.95
N SER A 164 -17.86 14.39 10.19
CA SER A 164 -17.65 15.35 9.11
C SER A 164 -16.20 15.32 8.62
N LYS A 165 -15.94 15.93 7.44
CA LYS A 165 -14.58 16.08 6.91
C LYS A 165 -13.64 16.74 7.91
N GLU A 166 -14.10 17.82 8.57
CA GLU A 166 -13.33 18.55 9.56
C GLU A 166 -12.99 17.70 10.78
N GLN A 167 -13.92 16.85 11.22
CA GLN A 167 -13.70 15.92 12.35
C GLN A 167 -12.69 14.82 11.98
N ILE A 168 -12.76 14.30 10.75
CA ILE A 168 -11.78 13.36 10.21
C ILE A 168 -10.40 14.03 10.15
N GLU A 169 -10.31 15.24 9.60
CA GLU A 169 -9.04 16.00 9.54
C GLU A 169 -8.45 16.24 10.93
N GLU A 170 -9.25 16.66 11.89
CA GLU A 170 -8.79 16.89 13.25
C GLU A 170 -8.23 15.63 13.90
N LYS A 171 -8.95 14.50 13.77
CA LYS A 171 -8.48 13.19 14.25
C LYS A 171 -7.14 12.82 13.61
N LEU A 172 -7.04 12.86 12.27
CA LEU A 172 -5.81 12.51 11.55
C LEU A 172 -4.65 13.45 11.89
N LYS A 173 -4.89 14.77 12.02
CA LYS A 173 -3.87 15.73 12.43
C LYS A 173 -3.32 15.40 13.82
N ASN A 174 -4.20 15.06 14.76
CA ASN A 174 -3.81 14.71 16.13
C ASN A 174 -3.07 13.36 16.20
N LEU A 175 -3.53 12.34 15.47
CA LEU A 175 -2.93 11.00 15.48
C LEU A 175 -1.56 10.98 14.81
N PHE A 176 -1.39 11.69 13.70
CA PHE A 176 -0.20 11.62 12.85
C PHE A 176 0.69 12.87 12.93
N GLY A 177 0.33 13.87 13.74
CA GLY A 177 1.09 15.11 13.88
C GLY A 177 1.13 15.95 12.61
N LEU A 178 0.01 16.03 11.89
CA LEU A 178 -0.04 16.65 10.57
C LEU A 178 -0.22 18.17 10.65
N LYS A 179 0.45 18.85 9.73
CA LYS A 179 0.32 20.30 9.47
C LYS A 179 -0.67 20.57 8.33
N ARG A 180 -0.75 19.66 7.35
CA ARG A 180 -1.54 19.81 6.13
C ARG A 180 -2.11 18.46 5.67
N ILE A 181 -3.36 18.47 5.20
CA ILE A 181 -3.98 17.34 4.49
C ILE A 181 -4.35 17.82 3.08
N ILE A 182 -3.96 17.05 2.08
CA ILE A 182 -4.28 17.26 0.67
C ILE A 182 -5.33 16.22 0.29
N TRP A 183 -6.50 16.69 -0.13
CA TRP A 183 -7.60 15.87 -0.60
C TRP A 183 -7.65 15.91 -2.11
N LEU A 184 -7.54 14.76 -2.76
CA LEU A 184 -7.81 14.63 -4.19
C LEU A 184 -9.29 14.27 -4.39
N GLU A 185 -9.96 15.02 -5.23
CA GLU A 185 -11.36 14.79 -5.57
C GLU A 185 -11.53 13.93 -6.81
N ASN A 186 -10.50 13.94 -7.67
CA ASN A 186 -10.46 13.20 -8.93
C ASN A 186 -9.41 12.11 -8.91
N GLY A 187 -9.55 11.17 -9.83
CA GLY A 187 -8.69 10.01 -10.00
C GLY A 187 -9.41 8.71 -9.64
N PHE A 188 -9.20 7.72 -10.49
CA PHE A 188 -9.58 6.32 -10.24
C PHE A 188 -8.71 5.40 -11.10
N ILE A 189 -8.63 4.15 -10.72
CA ILE A 189 -8.07 3.08 -11.54
C ILE A 189 -9.17 2.02 -11.74
N LYS A 190 -9.47 1.69 -12.98
CA LYS A 190 -10.44 0.64 -13.30
C LYS A 190 -9.91 -0.71 -12.80
N GLY A 191 -10.73 -1.43 -12.04
CA GLY A 191 -10.31 -2.64 -11.35
C GLY A 191 -9.82 -2.41 -9.91
N ASP A 192 -9.78 -1.16 -9.42
CA ASP A 192 -9.70 -0.87 -7.99
C ASP A 192 -11.11 -0.96 -7.37
N ASP A 193 -11.22 -1.63 -6.22
CA ASP A 193 -12.47 -1.78 -5.46
C ASP A 193 -12.40 -1.17 -4.05
N THR A 194 -11.35 -0.38 -3.79
CA THR A 194 -11.08 0.27 -2.50
C THR A 194 -11.73 1.65 -2.34
N ASP A 195 -12.51 2.10 -3.33
CA ASP A 195 -13.05 3.45 -3.46
C ASP A 195 -11.96 4.51 -3.74
N SER A 196 -11.01 4.19 -4.60
CA SER A 196 -9.88 5.04 -5.03
C SER A 196 -8.87 5.32 -3.91
N HIS A 197 -8.21 4.28 -3.42
CA HIS A 197 -7.07 4.42 -2.51
C HIS A 197 -5.97 5.28 -3.13
N ILE A 198 -5.36 6.10 -2.30
CA ILE A 198 -4.31 7.03 -2.76
C ILE A 198 -3.06 6.30 -3.26
N ASP A 199 -2.75 5.12 -2.71
CA ASP A 199 -1.57 4.33 -3.08
C ASP A 199 -1.65 3.73 -4.50
N THR A 200 -2.84 3.71 -5.12
CA THR A 200 -3.02 3.37 -6.53
C THR A 200 -2.90 4.59 -7.46
N LEU A 201 -2.91 5.81 -6.92
CA LEU A 201 -3.04 7.06 -7.66
C LEU A 201 -1.80 7.95 -7.55
N ALA A 202 -1.35 8.24 -6.33
CA ALA A 202 -0.25 9.17 -6.09
C ALA A 202 0.49 8.89 -4.77
N ARG A 203 1.82 8.89 -4.83
CA ARG A 203 2.68 8.54 -3.72
C ARG A 203 3.80 9.57 -3.54
N PHE A 204 4.15 9.91 -2.32
CA PHE A 204 5.39 10.64 -2.07
C PHE A 204 6.61 9.74 -2.35
N ILE A 205 7.60 10.28 -3.08
CA ILE A 205 8.90 9.61 -3.28
C ILE A 205 10.04 10.38 -2.62
N LYS A 206 9.80 11.62 -2.23
CA LYS A 206 10.66 12.51 -1.44
C LYS A 206 9.78 13.47 -0.64
N PRO A 207 10.33 14.17 0.37
CA PRO A 207 9.54 15.14 1.15
C PRO A 207 8.85 16.22 0.32
N ASP A 208 9.37 16.51 -0.88
CA ASP A 208 8.90 17.56 -1.79
C ASP A 208 8.41 17.05 -3.15
N THR A 209 8.33 15.74 -3.37
CA THR A 209 8.04 15.17 -4.69
C THR A 209 6.99 14.06 -4.62
N ILE A 210 5.98 14.17 -5.45
CA ILE A 210 4.89 13.18 -5.63
C ILE A 210 5.06 12.50 -6.99
N ALA A 211 5.12 11.15 -6.99
CA ALA A 211 4.91 10.34 -8.18
C ALA A 211 3.42 10.03 -8.32
N TYR A 212 2.87 10.09 -9.52
CA TYR A 212 1.43 9.91 -9.74
C TYR A 212 1.14 9.13 -11.03
N ALA A 213 0.05 8.39 -11.03
CA ALA A 213 -0.46 7.70 -12.21
C ALA A 213 -0.94 8.72 -13.26
N SER A 214 -0.45 8.61 -14.48
CA SER A 214 -0.82 9.47 -15.60
C SER A 214 -1.30 8.65 -16.79
N CYS A 215 -2.22 9.21 -17.55
CA CYS A 215 -2.73 8.61 -18.79
C CYS A 215 -2.44 9.56 -19.96
N GLU A 216 -1.71 9.07 -20.98
CA GLU A 216 -1.37 9.85 -22.17
C GLU A 216 -2.34 9.56 -23.33
N ASP A 217 -3.12 8.47 -23.25
CA ASP A 217 -4.09 8.06 -24.27
C ASP A 217 -5.47 8.70 -24.02
N GLU A 218 -5.82 9.70 -24.83
CA GLU A 218 -7.11 10.41 -24.74
C GLU A 218 -8.33 9.50 -24.96
N SER A 219 -8.14 8.33 -25.54
CA SER A 219 -9.22 7.35 -25.75
C SER A 219 -9.43 6.40 -24.58
N ASP A 220 -8.49 6.37 -23.59
CA ASP A 220 -8.60 5.53 -22.40
C ASP A 220 -9.58 6.13 -21.38
N GLU A 221 -10.41 5.28 -20.78
CA GLU A 221 -11.40 5.66 -19.76
C GLU A 221 -10.83 6.39 -18.55
N HIS A 222 -9.51 6.29 -18.29
CA HIS A 222 -8.83 6.99 -17.19
C HIS A 222 -8.39 8.41 -17.53
N PHE A 223 -8.33 8.78 -18.81
CA PHE A 223 -7.67 10.01 -19.26
C PHE A 223 -8.20 11.25 -18.54
N ASP A 224 -9.50 11.49 -18.62
CA ASP A 224 -10.12 12.69 -18.05
C ASP A 224 -9.98 12.79 -16.53
N GLU A 225 -10.16 11.67 -15.82
CA GLU A 225 -10.07 11.64 -14.36
C GLU A 225 -8.63 11.83 -13.88
N LEU A 226 -7.67 11.14 -14.49
CA LEU A 226 -6.25 11.28 -14.12
C LEU A 226 -5.72 12.66 -14.54
N LYS A 227 -6.24 13.26 -15.62
CA LYS A 227 -5.90 14.63 -16.00
C LYS A 227 -6.40 15.67 -14.98
N ARG A 228 -7.64 15.51 -14.50
CA ARG A 228 -8.16 16.35 -13.41
C ARG A 228 -7.35 16.19 -12.12
N MET A 229 -6.99 14.95 -11.77
CA MET A 229 -6.12 14.68 -10.62
C MET A 229 -4.74 15.35 -10.78
N GLU A 230 -4.12 15.29 -11.96
CA GLU A 230 -2.86 15.99 -12.24
C GLU A 230 -3.00 17.50 -12.01
N ASP A 231 -4.10 18.11 -12.45
CA ASP A 231 -4.33 19.54 -12.26
C ASP A 231 -4.59 19.93 -10.80
N GLU A 232 -5.12 19.02 -9.98
CA GLU A 232 -5.17 19.18 -8.52
C GLU A 232 -3.77 19.09 -7.90
N LEU A 233 -2.98 18.08 -8.30
CA LEU A 233 -1.61 17.91 -7.81
C LEU A 233 -0.72 19.10 -8.14
N LYS A 234 -0.83 19.72 -9.33
CA LYS A 234 -0.10 20.95 -9.72
C LYS A 234 -0.34 22.11 -8.76
N LYS A 235 -1.52 22.20 -8.14
CA LYS A 235 -1.88 23.26 -7.20
C LYS A 235 -1.31 23.02 -5.78
N THR A 236 -0.76 21.84 -5.52
CA THR A 236 -0.24 21.48 -4.19
C THR A 236 1.07 22.16 -3.84
N GLY A 237 1.86 22.54 -4.84
CA GLY A 237 3.21 23.10 -4.71
C GLY A 237 4.33 22.07 -4.63
N PHE A 238 4.02 20.77 -4.71
CA PHE A 238 5.02 19.70 -4.80
C PHE A 238 5.58 19.55 -6.21
N LYS A 239 6.80 19.02 -6.32
CA LYS A 239 7.33 18.51 -7.58
C LYS A 239 6.55 17.26 -7.96
N LEU A 240 6.29 17.09 -9.24
CA LEU A 240 5.48 15.99 -9.76
C LEU A 240 6.32 15.11 -10.69
N LEU A 241 6.17 13.79 -10.54
CA LEU A 241 6.73 12.78 -11.44
C LEU A 241 5.58 11.96 -12.01
N ALA A 242 5.28 12.15 -13.28
CA ALA A 242 4.26 11.38 -13.97
C ALA A 242 4.75 9.96 -14.27
N LEU A 243 3.99 8.96 -13.87
CA LEU A 243 4.21 7.55 -14.19
C LEU A 243 3.06 7.12 -15.14
N PRO A 244 3.35 6.91 -16.45
CA PRO A 244 2.31 6.53 -17.39
C PRO A 244 1.71 5.17 -17.01
N LEU A 245 0.40 5.01 -17.17
CA LEU A 245 -0.24 3.71 -16.98
C LEU A 245 0.31 2.67 -17.98
N PRO A 246 0.35 1.37 -17.64
CA PRO A 246 0.56 0.33 -18.63
C PRO A 246 -0.64 0.27 -19.58
N LYS A 247 -0.45 -0.31 -20.76
CA LYS A 247 -1.57 -0.63 -21.65
C LYS A 247 -2.60 -1.50 -20.94
N PRO A 248 -3.89 -1.38 -21.29
CA PRO A 248 -4.95 -2.15 -20.65
C PRO A 248 -4.62 -3.64 -20.59
N LYS A 249 -4.63 -4.22 -19.40
CA LYS A 249 -4.48 -5.65 -19.16
C LYS A 249 -5.84 -6.23 -18.76
N PHE A 250 -6.09 -7.45 -19.16
CA PHE A 250 -7.38 -8.11 -18.91
C PHE A 250 -7.15 -9.52 -18.37
N TYR A 251 -8.02 -9.93 -17.46
CA TYR A 251 -8.14 -11.30 -17.00
C TYR A 251 -9.62 -11.66 -16.89
N ASP A 252 -10.02 -12.79 -17.46
CA ASP A 252 -11.43 -13.23 -17.50
C ASP A 252 -12.41 -12.13 -17.97
N GLY A 253 -12.01 -11.39 -19.03
CA GLY A 253 -12.78 -10.30 -19.62
C GLY A 253 -12.88 -9.01 -18.80
N LYS A 254 -12.30 -8.95 -17.59
CA LYS A 254 -12.26 -7.76 -16.75
C LYS A 254 -10.94 -7.02 -16.92
N ARG A 255 -10.99 -5.69 -16.98
CA ARG A 255 -9.80 -4.83 -16.97
C ARG A 255 -9.17 -4.88 -15.58
N LEU A 256 -7.85 -5.10 -15.54
CA LEU A 256 -7.07 -5.16 -14.31
C LEU A 256 -6.62 -3.77 -13.85
N GLY A 257 -6.57 -3.54 -12.56
CA GLY A 257 -6.17 -2.28 -11.92
C GLY A 257 -4.66 -2.07 -11.90
N CYS A 258 -4.02 -2.05 -13.08
CA CYS A 258 -2.58 -1.91 -13.20
C CYS A 258 -2.14 -0.46 -13.03
N THR A 259 -1.30 -0.18 -12.04
CA THR A 259 -0.66 1.12 -11.82
C THR A 259 0.73 0.95 -11.23
N TYR A 260 1.68 1.77 -11.65
CA TYR A 260 3.05 1.73 -11.12
C TYR A 260 3.21 2.45 -9.78
N THR A 261 2.22 3.20 -9.33
CA THR A 261 2.27 3.90 -8.02
C THR A 261 2.17 2.95 -6.83
N ASN A 262 1.71 1.71 -7.02
CA ASN A 262 1.60 0.72 -5.95
C ASN A 262 2.95 0.04 -5.62
N PHE A 263 4.04 0.82 -5.61
CA PHE A 263 5.39 0.41 -5.24
C PHE A 263 5.57 0.35 -3.72
N ILE A 264 6.62 -0.37 -3.27
CA ILE A 264 7.00 -0.50 -1.87
C ILE A 264 8.39 0.10 -1.67
N PHE A 265 8.53 1.05 -0.74
CA PHE A 265 9.84 1.42 -0.22
C PHE A 265 10.32 0.38 0.79
N ILE A 266 11.56 -0.03 0.64
CA ILE A 266 12.30 -0.82 1.61
C ILE A 266 13.68 -0.19 1.86
N ASN A 267 14.43 -0.68 2.83
CA ASN A 267 15.78 -0.16 3.10
C ASN A 267 16.67 -0.28 1.85
N GLY A 268 17.10 0.86 1.31
CA GLY A 268 18.02 0.92 0.16
C GLY A 268 17.43 0.56 -1.21
N ALA A 269 16.15 0.19 -1.31
CA ALA A 269 15.53 -0.12 -2.59
C ALA A 269 14.08 0.36 -2.69
N LEU A 270 13.55 0.37 -3.92
CA LEU A 270 12.14 0.54 -4.25
C LEU A 270 11.70 -0.65 -5.10
N ILE A 271 10.69 -1.37 -4.63
CA ILE A 271 10.08 -2.48 -5.36
C ILE A 271 8.89 -1.96 -6.14
N VAL A 272 8.93 -2.08 -7.46
CA VAL A 272 7.98 -1.48 -8.38
C VAL A 272 7.18 -2.58 -9.09
N PRO A 273 5.84 -2.54 -9.06
CA PRO A 273 5.05 -3.50 -9.84
C PRO A 273 5.30 -3.32 -11.34
N THR A 274 5.46 -4.42 -12.06
CA THR A 274 5.57 -4.47 -13.52
C THR A 274 4.49 -5.37 -14.10
N TYR A 275 4.18 -5.17 -15.38
CA TYR A 275 2.98 -5.75 -15.99
C TYR A 275 3.24 -6.38 -17.37
N ASN A 276 4.51 -6.75 -17.67
CA ASN A 276 4.93 -7.18 -19.01
C ASN A 276 4.48 -6.15 -20.08
N ASP A 277 4.83 -4.90 -19.84
CA ASP A 277 4.40 -3.76 -20.64
C ASP A 277 5.59 -2.92 -21.14
N GLU A 278 5.41 -2.25 -22.29
CA GLU A 278 6.45 -1.37 -22.85
C GLU A 278 6.80 -0.21 -21.93
N ASN A 279 5.89 0.19 -21.02
CA ASN A 279 6.14 1.25 -20.04
C ASN A 279 6.92 0.75 -18.81
N ASP A 280 7.08 -0.57 -18.59
CA ASP A 280 7.80 -1.09 -17.42
C ASP A 280 9.22 -0.51 -17.32
N GLU A 281 10.01 -0.63 -18.40
CA GLU A 281 11.39 -0.11 -18.42
C GLU A 281 11.43 1.43 -18.31
N LYS A 282 10.51 2.13 -18.99
CA LYS A 282 10.39 3.59 -18.94
C LYS A 282 10.18 4.05 -17.50
N VAL A 283 9.24 3.43 -16.77
CA VAL A 283 8.93 3.80 -15.38
C VAL A 283 10.07 3.46 -14.42
N LEU A 284 10.68 2.27 -14.55
CA LEU A 284 11.83 1.91 -13.73
C LEU A 284 12.98 2.92 -13.89
N ASN A 285 13.25 3.37 -15.13
CA ASN A 285 14.27 4.37 -15.42
C ASN A 285 13.91 5.76 -14.86
N LEU A 286 12.65 6.20 -14.96
CA LEU A 286 12.18 7.46 -14.36
C LEU A 286 12.39 7.47 -12.85
N LEU A 287 12.00 6.38 -12.17
CA LEU A 287 12.18 6.24 -10.72
C LEU A 287 13.67 6.14 -10.33
N ALA A 288 14.51 5.47 -11.12
CA ALA A 288 15.95 5.39 -10.87
C ALA A 288 16.62 6.77 -10.98
N GLN A 289 16.22 7.59 -11.94
CA GLN A 289 16.70 8.97 -12.05
C GLN A 289 16.22 9.85 -10.90
N ALA A 290 14.97 9.65 -10.46
CA ALA A 290 14.42 10.39 -9.33
C ALA A 290 15.03 9.97 -7.98
N LEU A 291 15.45 8.71 -7.82
CA LEU A 291 15.93 8.09 -6.58
C LEU A 291 17.33 7.44 -6.80
N PRO A 292 18.37 8.22 -7.10
CA PRO A 292 19.68 7.68 -7.48
C PRO A 292 20.41 6.95 -6.33
N ASP A 293 19.98 7.14 -5.11
CA ASP A 293 20.47 6.49 -3.88
C ASP A 293 19.79 5.17 -3.56
N ARG A 294 18.81 4.74 -4.37
CA ARG A 294 18.06 3.50 -4.18
C ARG A 294 18.14 2.58 -5.39
N LYS A 295 18.14 1.27 -5.12
CA LYS A 295 17.99 0.29 -6.19
C LYS A 295 16.52 0.18 -6.59
N ILE A 296 16.21 0.35 -7.86
CA ILE A 296 14.86 0.16 -8.40
C ILE A 296 14.74 -1.27 -8.92
N ILE A 297 13.74 -2.02 -8.42
CA ILE A 297 13.57 -3.44 -8.75
C ILE A 297 12.13 -3.66 -9.21
N GLY A 298 11.96 -4.09 -10.46
CA GLY A 298 10.65 -4.49 -10.98
C GLY A 298 10.27 -5.89 -10.51
N VAL A 299 9.01 -6.09 -10.13
CA VAL A 299 8.42 -7.41 -9.81
C VAL A 299 7.13 -7.56 -10.59
N ASN A 300 6.98 -8.68 -11.30
CA ASN A 300 5.78 -8.93 -12.09
C ASN A 300 4.55 -9.07 -11.19
N SER A 301 3.58 -8.20 -11.42
CA SER A 301 2.40 -8.07 -10.56
C SER A 301 1.07 -8.44 -11.23
N LEU A 302 1.12 -9.02 -12.45
CA LEU A 302 -0.08 -9.40 -13.19
C LEU A 302 -1.00 -10.38 -12.43
N VAL A 303 -0.43 -11.27 -11.63
CA VAL A 303 -1.22 -12.18 -10.81
C VAL A 303 -1.87 -11.47 -9.62
N PHE A 304 -1.17 -10.52 -8.99
CA PHE A 304 -1.68 -9.76 -7.84
C PHE A 304 -2.93 -8.95 -8.22
N VAL A 305 -2.88 -8.22 -9.34
CA VAL A 305 -3.98 -7.35 -9.77
C VAL A 305 -5.24 -8.10 -10.23
N ARG A 306 -5.22 -9.43 -10.30
CA ARG A 306 -6.44 -10.23 -10.52
C ARG A 306 -7.45 -10.11 -9.37
N GLN A 307 -6.97 -9.77 -8.16
CA GLN A 307 -7.78 -9.52 -6.95
C GLN A 307 -7.71 -8.03 -6.53
N ASN A 308 -7.65 -7.13 -7.53
CA ASN A 308 -7.81 -5.69 -7.41
C ASN A 308 -6.69 -4.93 -6.66
N GLY A 309 -5.71 -5.60 -6.05
CA GLY A 309 -4.56 -5.01 -5.36
C GLY A 309 -3.23 -5.34 -6.00
N SER A 310 -2.13 -4.74 -5.51
CA SER A 310 -0.78 -4.99 -6.01
C SER A 310 0.23 -5.09 -4.86
N LEU A 311 1.50 -4.77 -5.10
CA LEU A 311 2.60 -5.04 -4.17
C LEU A 311 2.47 -4.26 -2.86
N HIS A 312 2.15 -2.95 -2.93
CA HIS A 312 1.99 -2.12 -1.73
C HIS A 312 0.82 -2.59 -0.88
N CYS A 313 -0.30 -2.90 -1.51
CA CYS A 313 -1.49 -3.43 -0.83
C CYS A 313 -1.21 -4.73 -0.06
N SER A 314 -0.28 -5.56 -0.55
CA SER A 314 0.11 -6.85 0.06
C SER A 314 1.10 -6.72 1.21
N SER A 315 1.57 -5.52 1.53
CA SER A 315 2.70 -5.29 2.43
C SER A 315 2.42 -4.24 3.50
N GLN A 316 3.06 -4.37 4.68
CA GLN A 316 3.01 -3.35 5.73
C GLN A 316 4.38 -3.13 6.34
N ASN A 317 4.87 -1.89 6.26
CA ASN A 317 6.16 -1.50 6.77
C ASN A 317 6.14 -1.35 8.31
N ARG A 318 7.19 -1.79 8.95
CA ARG A 318 7.44 -1.58 10.37
C ARG A 318 8.75 -0.82 10.55
N TYR A 319 8.68 0.29 11.28
CA TYR A 319 9.81 1.18 11.41
C TYR A 319 10.71 0.82 12.58
N LYS A 320 12.00 1.11 12.45
CA LYS A 320 13.00 0.80 13.45
C LYS A 320 12.76 1.61 14.73
N ARG A 321 12.79 0.92 15.85
CA ARG A 321 12.77 1.57 17.16
C ARG A 321 14.10 2.28 17.37
N SER A 322 14.09 3.61 17.39
CA SER A 322 15.26 4.44 17.72
C SER A 322 15.59 4.39 19.20
#